data_565069b61f0f76924f0780e6fc82133a
#
_entry.id   565069b61f0f76924f0780e6fc82133a
#
_cell.length_a   1.000
_cell.length_b   1.000
_cell.length_c   1.000
_cell.angle_alpha   90.00
_cell.angle_beta   90.00
_cell.angle_gamma   90.00
#
_symmetry.space_group_name_H-M   'P 1'
#
loop_
_entity.id
_entity.type
_entity.pdbx_description
1 polymer ?
#
loop_
_entity_poly.entity_id
_entity_poly.type
_entity_poly.pdbx_seq_one_letter_code
_entity_poly.pdbx_strand_id
1 'polypeptide(L)'
;IYIAPYENEEIDFNIPFLGTFTVEDEHKDSIAAASVNLMNSVSIDTSGNTSYKMDIRLFGFIKLKEVNVVVKEPESVYVGGIPIGIHLETKGILIVDTGNIKTEAGEKESPSKGILTSGDYILEINNIKITDKAQMADIIQNSDDDIVNMLINRNGEEVNVKISSVKDVENLRKIGVWVRDDCQGLGTLTYVDDNNRFGALGHAICEENTGCNVSIENGYLYTARIWSI
;
A
#
# COMPACT_ATOMS: atom_id res chain seq x y z
N ILE A 1 -13.47 11.31 13.62
CA ILE A 1 -14.93 11.10 13.64
C ILE A 1 -15.53 12.01 12.59
N TYR A 2 -16.43 11.50 11.75
CA TYR A 2 -17.17 12.27 10.76
C TYR A 2 -18.63 12.35 11.21
N ILE A 3 -19.22 13.53 11.16
CA ILE A 3 -20.59 13.81 11.55
C ILE A 3 -21.26 14.59 10.41
N ALA A 4 -22.53 14.30 10.12
CA ALA A 4 -23.30 15.05 9.14
C ALA A 4 -23.63 16.47 9.66
N PRO A 5 -23.67 17.49 8.78
CA PRO A 5 -24.10 18.83 9.18
C PRO A 5 -25.58 18.86 9.52
N TYR A 6 -25.97 19.82 10.36
CA TYR A 6 -27.36 20.06 10.77
C TYR A 6 -28.04 18.94 11.57
N GLU A 7 -27.29 17.97 12.06
CA GLU A 7 -27.76 16.91 12.95
C GLU A 7 -27.15 17.11 14.34
N ASN A 8 -27.96 16.88 15.37
CA ASN A 8 -27.46 16.78 16.74
C ASN A 8 -27.15 15.33 17.00
N GLU A 9 -25.88 14.98 16.99
CA GLU A 9 -25.45 13.62 17.34
C GLU A 9 -25.04 13.56 18.83
N GLU A 10 -25.56 12.54 19.49
CA GLU A 10 -25.09 12.14 20.82
C GLU A 10 -24.04 11.05 20.68
N ILE A 11 -22.83 11.33 21.13
CA ILE A 11 -21.72 10.38 21.09
C ILE A 11 -21.45 9.86 22.49
N ASP A 12 -21.58 8.55 22.67
CA ASP A 12 -21.26 7.84 23.89
C ASP A 12 -19.82 7.37 23.88
N PHE A 13 -18.94 8.09 24.53
CA PHE A 13 -17.54 7.66 24.68
C PHE A 13 -17.37 6.60 25.77
N ASN A 14 -18.17 6.67 26.80
CA ASN A 14 -18.19 5.73 27.92
C ASN A 14 -16.82 5.46 28.56
N ILE A 15 -16.00 6.52 28.68
CA ILE A 15 -14.64 6.47 29.22
C ILE A 15 -14.51 7.43 30.42
N PRO A 16 -13.79 7.03 31.49
CA PRO A 16 -13.67 7.81 32.72
C PRO A 16 -12.64 8.94 32.62
N PHE A 17 -12.71 9.75 31.54
CA PHE A 17 -11.80 10.84 31.28
C PHE A 17 -12.56 12.15 31.02
N LEU A 18 -11.83 13.26 31.09
CA LEU A 18 -12.31 14.57 30.66
C LEU A 18 -11.90 14.82 29.22
N GLY A 19 -12.84 15.24 28.39
CA GLY A 19 -12.60 15.77 27.06
C GLY A 19 -12.58 17.30 27.09
N THR A 20 -11.67 17.92 26.39
CA THR A 20 -11.68 19.36 26.13
C THR A 20 -11.92 19.56 24.65
N PHE A 21 -13.08 20.10 24.28
CA PHE A 21 -13.39 20.45 22.89
C PHE A 21 -12.89 21.86 22.60
N THR A 22 -12.22 22.01 21.49
CA THR A 22 -11.82 23.28 20.88
C THR A 22 -12.48 23.39 19.52
N VAL A 23 -13.10 24.53 19.24
CA VAL A 23 -13.69 24.82 17.93
C VAL A 23 -12.58 25.42 17.07
N GLU A 24 -12.25 24.79 15.94
CA GLU A 24 -11.39 25.36 14.91
C GLU A 24 -12.27 26.07 13.88
N ASP A 25 -12.28 27.39 13.89
CA ASP A 25 -12.88 28.21 12.84
C ASP A 25 -11.75 28.78 11.98
N GLU A 26 -11.76 28.48 10.68
CA GLU A 26 -10.73 28.95 9.73
C GLU A 26 -10.63 30.50 9.66
N HIS A 27 -11.55 31.22 10.27
CA HIS A 27 -11.66 32.69 10.14
C HIS A 27 -11.61 33.45 11.48
N LYS A 28 -11.43 32.79 12.62
CA LYS A 28 -11.38 33.46 13.93
C LYS A 28 -10.37 32.85 14.89
N ASP A 29 -9.49 33.69 15.41
CA ASP A 29 -8.52 33.38 16.47
C ASP A 29 -9.15 33.10 17.87
N SER A 30 -10.45 32.98 18.00
CA SER A 30 -11.14 32.77 19.28
C SER A 30 -11.72 31.37 19.40
N ILE A 31 -11.02 30.57 20.14
CA ILE A 31 -11.35 29.19 20.44
C ILE A 31 -12.22 29.16 21.69
N ALA A 32 -13.46 28.75 21.56
CA ALA A 32 -14.27 28.38 22.73
C ALA A 32 -13.86 26.97 23.16
N ALA A 33 -13.25 26.83 24.31
CA ALA A 33 -12.91 25.53 24.89
C ALA A 33 -13.99 25.13 25.91
N ALA A 34 -14.63 23.98 25.73
CA ALA A 34 -15.55 23.37 26.67
C ALA A 34 -14.97 22.07 27.20
N SER A 35 -14.97 21.91 28.54
CA SER A 35 -14.61 20.64 29.16
C SER A 35 -15.85 19.82 29.43
N VAL A 36 -15.85 18.57 29.01
CA VAL A 36 -16.96 17.63 29.17
C VAL A 36 -16.47 16.34 29.81
N ASN A 37 -17.38 15.72 30.59
CA ASN A 37 -17.13 14.41 31.18
C ASN A 37 -17.52 13.33 30.14
N LEU A 38 -16.54 12.58 29.64
CA LEU A 38 -16.73 11.55 28.61
C LEU A 38 -17.39 10.25 29.15
N MET A 39 -17.73 10.20 30.43
CA MET A 39 -18.63 9.16 30.98
C MET A 39 -20.09 9.38 30.57
N ASN A 40 -20.47 10.61 30.24
CA ASN A 40 -21.81 10.96 29.79
C ASN A 40 -21.82 11.09 28.26
N SER A 41 -23.03 10.97 27.70
CA SER A 41 -23.24 11.30 26.26
C SER A 41 -22.85 12.76 26.03
N VAL A 42 -22.14 12.99 24.94
CA VAL A 42 -21.75 14.33 24.51
C VAL A 42 -22.53 14.66 23.23
N SER A 43 -23.39 15.70 23.35
CA SER A 43 -24.11 16.22 22.18
C SER A 43 -23.24 17.24 21.47
N ILE A 44 -23.04 17.05 20.17
CA ILE A 44 -22.28 17.95 19.30
C ILE A 44 -23.26 18.64 18.35
N ASP A 45 -23.37 19.96 18.49
CA ASP A 45 -24.16 20.77 17.57
C ASP A 45 -23.40 21.01 16.28
N THR A 46 -23.91 20.47 15.18
CA THR A 46 -23.35 20.59 13.83
C THR A 46 -24.09 21.60 12.95
N SER A 47 -24.82 22.53 13.53
CA SER A 47 -25.58 23.57 12.81
C SER A 47 -24.73 24.52 11.94
N GLY A 48 -23.41 24.44 12.07
CA GLY A 48 -22.42 25.10 11.20
C GLY A 48 -21.42 24.12 10.64
N ASN A 49 -20.80 24.43 9.49
CA ASN A 49 -19.69 23.67 8.89
C ASN A 49 -18.40 23.83 9.71
N THR A 50 -18.42 23.46 10.96
CA THR A 50 -17.30 23.69 11.88
C THR A 50 -16.67 22.35 12.25
N SER A 51 -15.35 22.27 12.09
CA SER A 51 -14.58 21.12 12.59
C SER A 51 -14.22 21.37 14.05
N TYR A 52 -14.25 20.31 14.84
CA TYR A 52 -13.92 20.35 16.27
C TYR A 52 -12.68 19.52 16.53
N LYS A 53 -11.81 20.02 17.38
CA LYS A 53 -10.69 19.27 17.91
C LYS A 53 -10.97 18.92 19.37
N MET A 54 -10.90 17.65 19.70
CA MET A 54 -11.11 17.17 21.07
C MET A 54 -9.83 16.58 21.63
N ASP A 55 -9.31 17.18 22.71
CA ASP A 55 -8.23 16.64 23.50
C ASP A 55 -8.80 15.77 24.62
N ILE A 56 -8.49 14.49 24.61
CA ILE A 56 -8.80 13.57 25.72
C ILE A 56 -7.68 13.68 26.75
N ARG A 57 -8.05 14.06 27.99
CA ARG A 57 -7.10 14.30 29.07
C ARG A 57 -7.40 13.46 30.30
N LEU A 58 -6.39 12.82 30.85
CA LEU A 58 -6.46 12.16 32.16
C LEU A 58 -6.31 13.23 33.26
N PHE A 59 -7.21 13.22 34.22
CA PHE A 59 -7.29 14.19 35.33
C PHE A 59 -7.35 15.67 34.87
N GLY A 60 -7.74 15.92 33.61
CA GLY A 60 -7.86 17.26 33.04
C GLY A 60 -6.55 17.93 32.59
N PHE A 61 -5.36 17.35 32.87
CA PHE A 61 -4.08 17.97 32.55
C PHE A 61 -3.15 17.09 31.71
N ILE A 62 -3.22 15.76 31.77
CA ILE A 62 -2.36 14.89 30.97
C ILE A 62 -3.07 14.57 29.66
N LYS A 63 -2.59 15.12 28.54
CA LYS A 63 -3.11 14.81 27.19
C LYS A 63 -2.77 13.36 26.82
N LEU A 64 -3.81 12.56 26.57
CA LEU A 64 -3.69 11.16 26.16
C LEU A 64 -3.82 11.00 24.64
N LYS A 65 -4.82 11.67 24.06
CA LYS A 65 -5.15 11.54 22.64
C LYS A 65 -5.84 12.80 22.15
N GLU A 66 -5.61 13.10 20.88
CA GLU A 66 -6.35 14.09 20.12
C GLU A 66 -7.28 13.38 19.12
N VAL A 67 -8.51 13.86 19.04
CA VAL A 67 -9.53 13.35 18.11
C VAL A 67 -10.07 14.54 17.32
N ASN A 68 -10.00 14.45 16.01
CA ASN A 68 -10.61 15.43 15.12
C ASN A 68 -12.05 14.98 14.80
N VAL A 69 -13.02 15.87 15.05
CA VAL A 69 -14.41 15.71 14.66
C VAL A 69 -14.65 16.62 13.46
N VAL A 70 -14.89 16.04 12.32
CA VAL A 70 -15.07 16.75 11.06
C VAL A 70 -16.53 16.69 10.66
N VAL A 71 -17.16 17.85 10.52
CA VAL A 71 -18.51 17.97 9.98
C VAL A 71 -18.42 17.92 8.46
N LYS A 72 -19.02 16.90 7.84
CA LYS A 72 -18.99 16.69 6.40
C LYS A 72 -20.35 16.28 5.87
N GLU A 73 -20.78 16.88 4.78
CA GLU A 73 -21.97 16.46 4.04
C GLU A 73 -21.89 14.96 3.70
N PRO A 74 -22.97 14.20 3.93
CA PRO A 74 -23.02 12.81 3.51
C PRO A 74 -22.92 12.71 1.99
N GLU A 75 -22.04 11.84 1.51
CA GLU A 75 -21.89 11.57 0.08
C GLU A 75 -22.86 10.45 -0.31
N SER A 76 -23.64 10.69 -1.39
CA SER A 76 -24.47 9.65 -2.00
C SER A 76 -23.59 8.71 -2.83
N VAL A 77 -23.87 7.42 -2.76
CA VAL A 77 -23.16 6.41 -3.54
C VAL A 77 -24.14 5.41 -4.15
N TYR A 78 -23.80 4.94 -5.35
CA TYR A 78 -24.49 3.81 -5.98
C TYR A 78 -23.86 2.52 -5.50
N VAL A 79 -24.63 1.67 -4.85
CA VAL A 79 -24.14 0.39 -4.34
C VAL A 79 -23.83 -0.55 -5.50
N GLY A 80 -22.63 -1.11 -5.50
CA GLY A 80 -22.18 -2.11 -6.45
C GLY A 80 -22.36 -3.54 -5.96
N GLY A 81 -21.48 -4.42 -6.37
CA GLY A 81 -21.50 -5.86 -6.11
C GLY A 81 -20.99 -6.62 -7.34
N ILE A 82 -20.31 -5.91 -8.23
CA ILE A 82 -19.84 -6.44 -9.50
C ILE A 82 -18.44 -7.02 -9.33
N PRO A 83 -18.16 -8.26 -9.78
CA PRO A 83 -16.82 -8.81 -9.75
C PRO A 83 -15.91 -8.04 -10.70
N ILE A 84 -14.71 -7.73 -10.21
CA ILE A 84 -13.66 -7.04 -10.95
C ILE A 84 -12.36 -7.85 -10.92
N GLY A 85 -11.62 -7.81 -12.02
CA GLY A 85 -10.23 -8.23 -12.07
C GLY A 85 -9.32 -7.07 -11.63
N ILE A 86 -8.33 -7.37 -10.83
CA ILE A 86 -7.33 -6.42 -10.37
C ILE A 86 -5.98 -6.85 -10.94
N HIS A 87 -5.28 -5.92 -11.56
CA HIS A 87 -3.89 -6.09 -12.00
C HIS A 87 -3.07 -4.94 -11.44
N LEU A 88 -2.01 -5.29 -10.72
CA LEU A 88 -1.13 -4.35 -10.03
C LEU A 88 0.30 -4.55 -10.52
N GLU A 89 0.93 -3.48 -10.98
CA GLU A 89 2.34 -3.45 -11.35
C GLU A 89 3.18 -3.10 -10.12
N THR A 90 4.25 -3.87 -9.90
CA THR A 90 5.16 -3.62 -8.78
C THR A 90 6.11 -2.47 -9.07
N LYS A 91 6.56 -1.78 -8.04
CA LYS A 91 7.57 -0.73 -8.16
C LYS A 91 8.96 -1.34 -8.36
N GLY A 92 9.28 -1.71 -9.62
CA GLY A 92 10.44 -2.51 -9.98
C GLY A 92 10.13 -4.01 -9.98
N ILE A 93 11.13 -4.86 -10.24
CA ILE A 93 10.97 -6.31 -10.32
C ILE A 93 11.23 -6.92 -8.95
N LEU A 94 10.18 -7.47 -8.34
CA LEU A 94 10.26 -8.11 -7.03
C LEU A 94 11.00 -9.45 -7.12
N ILE A 95 12.00 -9.65 -6.29
CA ILE A 95 12.68 -10.94 -6.10
C ILE A 95 11.87 -11.78 -5.11
N VAL A 96 11.39 -12.91 -5.61
CA VAL A 96 10.63 -13.89 -4.83
C VAL A 96 11.58 -14.86 -4.12
N ASP A 97 12.57 -15.40 -4.87
CA ASP A 97 13.57 -16.33 -4.35
C ASP A 97 14.78 -16.44 -5.27
N THR A 98 15.81 -17.14 -4.83
CA THR A 98 16.96 -17.54 -5.66
C THR A 98 16.87 -19.01 -6.01
N GLY A 99 17.27 -19.40 -7.22
CA GLY A 99 17.19 -20.77 -7.72
C GLY A 99 18.45 -21.22 -8.45
N ASN A 100 18.77 -22.49 -8.32
CA ASN A 100 19.90 -23.11 -9.01
C ASN A 100 19.72 -23.09 -10.54
N ILE A 101 20.82 -23.08 -11.26
CA ILE A 101 20.85 -23.04 -12.73
C ILE A 101 21.39 -24.38 -13.25
N LYS A 102 20.66 -25.01 -14.17
CA LYS A 102 21.15 -26.19 -14.90
C LYS A 102 22.10 -25.73 -15.99
N THR A 103 23.35 -26.20 -15.94
CA THR A 103 24.39 -25.93 -16.93
C THR A 103 24.82 -27.23 -17.60
N GLU A 104 25.61 -27.15 -18.71
CA GLU A 104 26.18 -28.33 -19.36
C GLU A 104 27.10 -29.16 -18.41
N ALA A 105 27.72 -28.48 -17.42
CA ALA A 105 28.56 -29.11 -16.42
C ALA A 105 27.78 -29.70 -15.21
N GLY A 106 26.46 -29.59 -15.23
CA GLY A 106 25.57 -30.02 -14.15
C GLY A 106 24.83 -28.83 -13.49
N GLU A 107 24.22 -29.10 -12.36
CA GLU A 107 23.49 -28.08 -11.59
C GLU A 107 24.49 -27.17 -10.84
N LYS A 108 24.35 -25.87 -11.02
CA LYS A 108 25.15 -24.83 -10.36
C LYS A 108 24.30 -24.03 -9.42
N GLU A 109 24.82 -23.77 -8.22
CA GLU A 109 24.16 -22.90 -7.24
C GLU A 109 23.92 -21.51 -7.83
N SER A 110 22.81 -20.87 -7.43
CA SER A 110 22.45 -19.53 -7.90
C SER A 110 23.59 -18.53 -7.68
N PRO A 111 24.03 -17.83 -8.73
CA PRO A 111 25.00 -16.72 -8.59
C PRO A 111 24.48 -15.58 -7.73
N SER A 112 23.17 -15.44 -7.58
CA SER A 112 22.52 -14.40 -6.79
C SER A 112 22.40 -14.76 -5.32
N LYS A 113 22.69 -16.02 -4.94
CA LYS A 113 22.57 -16.49 -3.55
C LYS A 113 23.49 -15.72 -2.62
N GLY A 114 22.92 -15.17 -1.53
CA GLY A 114 23.65 -14.35 -0.57
C GLY A 114 23.93 -12.91 -1.02
N ILE A 115 23.59 -12.55 -2.28
CA ILE A 115 23.68 -11.18 -2.80
C ILE A 115 22.28 -10.57 -2.85
N LEU A 116 21.34 -11.29 -3.44
CA LEU A 116 19.92 -10.91 -3.51
C LEU A 116 19.11 -11.72 -2.48
N THR A 117 18.06 -11.11 -1.98
CA THR A 117 17.15 -11.74 -1.01
C THR A 117 15.70 -11.53 -1.45
N SER A 118 14.82 -12.43 -1.01
CA SER A 118 13.37 -12.26 -1.20
C SER A 118 12.92 -10.93 -0.59
N GLY A 119 12.11 -10.17 -1.33
CA GLY A 119 11.67 -8.83 -0.95
C GLY A 119 12.51 -7.68 -1.53
N ASP A 120 13.65 -7.95 -2.15
CA ASP A 120 14.38 -6.94 -2.92
C ASP A 120 13.61 -6.57 -4.21
N TYR A 121 13.65 -5.31 -4.63
CA TYR A 121 13.12 -4.85 -5.91
C TYR A 121 14.25 -4.42 -6.82
N ILE A 122 14.38 -5.03 -7.99
CA ILE A 122 15.34 -4.59 -9.02
C ILE A 122 14.75 -3.35 -9.70
N LEU A 123 15.48 -2.23 -9.64
CA LEU A 123 15.11 -0.95 -10.24
C LEU A 123 15.82 -0.74 -11.58
N GLU A 124 17.12 -1.07 -11.64
CA GLU A 124 17.95 -0.89 -12.84
C GLU A 124 18.89 -2.07 -13.04
N ILE A 125 19.18 -2.37 -14.30
CA ILE A 125 20.24 -3.30 -14.72
C ILE A 125 21.14 -2.59 -15.72
N ASN A 126 22.45 -2.58 -15.44
CA ASN A 126 23.45 -1.90 -16.27
C ASN A 126 23.08 -0.43 -16.59
N ASN A 127 22.55 0.30 -15.60
CA ASN A 127 22.06 1.68 -15.69
C ASN A 127 20.81 1.85 -16.61
N ILE A 128 20.11 0.77 -16.93
CA ILE A 128 18.85 0.80 -17.66
C ILE A 128 17.73 0.54 -16.66
N LYS A 129 16.77 1.47 -16.56
CA LYS A 129 15.58 1.29 -15.72
C LYS A 129 14.74 0.12 -16.23
N ILE A 130 14.33 -0.77 -15.34
CA ILE A 130 13.59 -1.99 -15.68
C ILE A 130 12.11 -1.80 -15.34
N THR A 131 11.26 -2.12 -16.31
CA THR A 131 9.80 -2.00 -16.15
C THR A 131 9.10 -3.35 -16.05
N ASP A 132 9.68 -4.40 -16.67
CA ASP A 132 9.08 -5.73 -16.69
C ASP A 132 10.13 -6.84 -16.73
N LYS A 133 9.71 -8.07 -16.40
CA LYS A 133 10.58 -9.26 -16.38
C LYS A 133 11.10 -9.69 -17.75
N ALA A 134 10.39 -9.36 -18.83
CA ALA A 134 10.85 -9.70 -20.18
C ALA A 134 12.04 -8.82 -20.57
N GLN A 135 11.97 -7.51 -20.30
CA GLN A 135 13.07 -6.57 -20.48
C GLN A 135 14.29 -6.96 -19.63
N MET A 136 14.05 -7.34 -18.36
CA MET A 136 15.12 -7.85 -17.49
C MET A 136 15.83 -9.05 -18.11
N ALA A 137 15.06 -10.04 -18.59
CA ALA A 137 15.61 -11.25 -19.18
C ALA A 137 16.42 -10.93 -20.45
N ASP A 138 15.89 -10.06 -21.31
CA ASP A 138 16.54 -9.64 -22.56
C ASP A 138 17.89 -8.96 -22.29
N ILE A 139 17.96 -8.03 -21.35
CA ILE A 139 19.21 -7.34 -20.99
C ILE A 139 20.26 -8.32 -20.45
N ILE A 140 19.86 -9.28 -19.61
CA ILE A 140 20.79 -10.25 -19.02
C ILE A 140 21.29 -11.22 -20.11
N GLN A 141 20.40 -11.69 -20.97
CA GLN A 141 20.75 -12.67 -22.03
C GLN A 141 21.65 -12.08 -23.09
N ASN A 142 21.44 -10.82 -23.47
CA ASN A 142 22.19 -10.12 -24.50
C ASN A 142 23.42 -9.34 -23.98
N SER A 143 23.73 -9.46 -22.68
CA SER A 143 24.91 -8.81 -22.11
C SER A 143 26.21 -9.46 -22.63
N ASP A 144 27.14 -8.65 -23.10
CA ASP A 144 28.49 -9.11 -23.47
C ASP A 144 29.31 -9.47 -22.23
N ASP A 145 29.03 -8.82 -21.08
CA ASP A 145 29.75 -9.03 -19.83
C ASP A 145 29.12 -10.16 -19.00
N ASP A 146 30.00 -10.93 -18.33
CA ASP A 146 29.56 -11.93 -17.36
C ASP A 146 29.02 -11.31 -16.07
N ILE A 147 29.33 -10.03 -15.80
CA ILE A 147 28.92 -9.31 -14.60
C ILE A 147 27.74 -8.41 -14.93
N VAL A 148 26.65 -8.59 -14.19
CA VAL A 148 25.45 -7.77 -14.23
C VAL A 148 25.49 -6.80 -13.04
N ASN A 149 25.49 -5.49 -13.32
CA ASN A 149 25.36 -4.46 -12.30
C ASN A 149 23.89 -4.13 -12.10
N MET A 150 23.43 -4.11 -10.86
CA MET A 150 22.02 -3.84 -10.54
C MET A 150 21.90 -2.77 -9.47
N LEU A 151 20.92 -1.88 -9.63
CA LEU A 151 20.40 -1.05 -8.57
C LEU A 151 19.16 -1.74 -8.02
N ILE A 152 19.14 -2.04 -6.73
CA ILE A 152 18.01 -2.67 -6.06
C ILE A 152 17.51 -1.76 -4.93
N ASN A 153 16.22 -1.87 -4.62
CA ASN A 153 15.65 -1.34 -3.38
C ASN A 153 15.53 -2.49 -2.38
N ARG A 154 16.19 -2.36 -1.25
CA ARG A 154 16.15 -3.29 -0.11
C ARG A 154 15.64 -2.57 1.12
N ASN A 155 14.44 -2.89 1.58
CA ASN A 155 13.81 -2.28 2.75
C ASN A 155 13.73 -0.74 2.69
N GLY A 156 13.53 -0.17 1.49
CA GLY A 156 13.45 1.28 1.29
C GLY A 156 14.77 1.97 0.97
N GLU A 157 15.89 1.24 1.00
CA GLU A 157 17.22 1.76 0.67
C GLU A 157 17.69 1.26 -0.70
N GLU A 158 18.27 2.15 -1.49
CA GLU A 158 18.88 1.82 -2.77
C GLU A 158 20.28 1.27 -2.59
N VAL A 159 20.53 0.09 -3.13
CA VAL A 159 21.81 -0.63 -3.01
C VAL A 159 22.30 -1.06 -4.38
N ASN A 160 23.56 -0.78 -4.68
CA ASN A 160 24.22 -1.30 -5.89
C ASN A 160 24.83 -2.68 -5.61
N VAL A 161 24.50 -3.66 -6.43
CA VAL A 161 25.02 -5.02 -6.34
C VAL A 161 25.58 -5.47 -7.68
N LYS A 162 26.51 -6.44 -7.65
CA LYS A 162 27.12 -7.06 -8.84
C LYS A 162 26.91 -8.56 -8.78
N ILE A 163 26.42 -9.13 -9.84
CA ILE A 163 26.10 -10.55 -9.92
C ILE A 163 26.77 -11.14 -11.18
N SER A 164 27.44 -12.27 -11.03
CA SER A 164 27.95 -12.99 -12.18
C SER A 164 26.85 -13.77 -12.85
N SER A 165 26.63 -13.60 -14.15
CA SER A 165 25.72 -14.43 -14.92
C SER A 165 26.37 -15.77 -15.29
N VAL A 166 25.55 -16.79 -15.46
CA VAL A 166 25.96 -18.15 -15.86
C VAL A 166 25.13 -18.58 -17.05
N LYS A 167 25.76 -19.25 -18.00
CA LYS A 167 25.07 -19.85 -19.15
C LYS A 167 24.40 -21.17 -18.72
N ASP A 168 23.12 -21.28 -19.04
CA ASP A 168 22.37 -22.52 -18.87
C ASP A 168 22.60 -23.52 -19.99
N VAL A 169 21.90 -24.66 -20.01
CA VAL A 169 21.97 -25.71 -21.02
C VAL A 169 21.54 -25.23 -22.43
N GLU A 170 20.82 -24.12 -22.54
CA GLU A 170 20.38 -23.50 -23.77
C GLU A 170 21.33 -22.36 -24.21
N ASN A 171 22.47 -22.21 -23.55
CA ASN A 171 23.46 -21.15 -23.73
C ASN A 171 22.91 -19.74 -23.43
N LEU A 172 21.82 -19.64 -22.66
CA LEU A 172 21.23 -18.38 -22.23
C LEU A 172 21.84 -17.95 -20.90
N ARG A 173 22.20 -16.65 -20.79
CA ARG A 173 22.71 -16.09 -19.52
C ARG A 173 21.61 -15.98 -18.50
N LYS A 174 21.86 -16.45 -17.29
CA LYS A 174 20.96 -16.40 -16.13
C LYS A 174 21.72 -16.02 -14.87
N ILE A 175 20.99 -15.42 -13.92
CA ILE A 175 21.50 -15.04 -12.60
C ILE A 175 20.89 -15.86 -11.47
N GLY A 176 19.95 -16.76 -11.79
CA GLY A 176 19.35 -17.70 -10.83
C GLY A 176 18.41 -17.04 -9.82
N VAL A 177 17.43 -16.28 -10.28
CA VAL A 177 16.39 -15.65 -9.45
C VAL A 177 15.00 -15.99 -9.97
N TRP A 178 14.05 -16.07 -9.04
CA TRP A 178 12.62 -16.07 -9.31
C TRP A 178 12.10 -14.67 -9.06
N VAL A 179 11.39 -14.12 -10.03
CA VAL A 179 10.95 -12.73 -10.01
C VAL A 179 9.49 -12.58 -10.34
N ARG A 180 8.91 -11.46 -9.87
CA ARG A 180 7.55 -11.03 -10.16
C ARG A 180 7.54 -9.54 -10.46
N ASP A 181 6.81 -9.13 -11.48
CA ASP A 181 6.63 -7.74 -11.90
C ASP A 181 5.18 -7.27 -11.75
N ASP A 182 4.26 -8.20 -11.51
CA ASP A 182 2.83 -7.93 -11.36
C ASP A 182 2.18 -8.80 -10.27
N CYS A 183 1.04 -8.35 -9.80
CA CYS A 183 0.13 -9.13 -8.97
C CYS A 183 -1.27 -9.04 -9.56
N GLN A 184 -1.96 -10.17 -9.63
CA GLN A 184 -3.31 -10.25 -10.16
C GLN A 184 -4.25 -10.83 -9.12
N GLY A 185 -5.50 -10.37 -9.12
CA GLY A 185 -6.49 -10.83 -8.18
C GLY A 185 -7.91 -10.56 -8.65
N LEU A 186 -8.86 -10.99 -7.85
CA LEU A 186 -10.28 -10.67 -7.99
C LEU A 186 -10.72 -9.82 -6.83
N GLY A 187 -11.61 -8.89 -7.10
CA GLY A 187 -12.23 -8.03 -6.11
C GLY A 187 -13.71 -7.83 -6.39
N THR A 188 -14.34 -7.02 -5.56
CA THR A 188 -15.73 -6.61 -5.74
C THR A 188 -15.82 -5.10 -5.72
N LEU A 189 -16.31 -4.50 -6.80
CA LEU A 189 -16.67 -3.10 -6.83
C LEU A 189 -17.82 -2.89 -5.84
N THR A 190 -17.59 -2.14 -4.77
CA THR A 190 -18.56 -2.00 -3.67
C THR A 190 -19.50 -0.84 -3.89
N TYR A 191 -18.99 0.29 -4.38
CA TYR A 191 -19.78 1.47 -4.69
C TYR A 191 -19.10 2.36 -5.74
N VAL A 192 -19.91 3.24 -6.35
CA VAL A 192 -19.46 4.35 -7.18
C VAL A 192 -20.18 5.62 -6.70
N ASP A 193 -19.49 6.75 -6.58
CA ASP A 193 -20.07 8.04 -6.24
C ASP A 193 -20.48 8.85 -7.48
N ASP A 194 -21.14 10.00 -7.26
CA ASP A 194 -21.60 10.91 -8.32
C ASP A 194 -20.42 11.55 -9.12
N ASN A 195 -19.22 11.48 -8.61
CA ASN A 195 -18.00 11.97 -9.27
C ASN A 195 -17.26 10.86 -10.05
N ASN A 196 -17.88 9.69 -10.25
CA ASN A 196 -17.27 8.50 -10.83
C ASN A 196 -16.07 7.96 -10.05
N ARG A 197 -15.90 8.31 -8.78
CA ARG A 197 -14.97 7.63 -7.90
C ARG A 197 -15.61 6.35 -7.40
N PHE A 198 -14.82 5.33 -7.25
CA PHE A 198 -15.31 4.03 -6.77
C PHE A 198 -14.56 3.58 -5.53
N GLY A 199 -15.19 2.71 -4.77
CA GLY A 199 -14.58 1.96 -3.70
C GLY A 199 -14.79 0.45 -3.90
N ALA A 200 -13.78 -0.30 -3.52
CA ALA A 200 -13.82 -1.74 -3.52
C ALA A 200 -13.29 -2.27 -2.18
N LEU A 201 -13.91 -3.31 -1.67
CA LEU A 201 -13.38 -4.02 -0.51
C LEU A 201 -12.22 -4.91 -0.95
N GLY A 202 -11.15 -4.86 -0.19
CA GLY A 202 -9.95 -5.64 -0.42
C GLY A 202 -9.16 -5.82 0.87
N HIS A 203 -8.09 -6.58 0.78
CA HIS A 203 -7.10 -6.74 1.84
C HIS A 203 -5.72 -6.39 1.28
N ALA A 204 -4.76 -6.19 2.17
CA ALA A 204 -3.37 -5.95 1.77
C ALA A 204 -2.84 -7.12 0.93
N ILE A 205 -2.13 -6.79 -0.15
CA ILE A 205 -1.45 -7.78 -0.98
C ILE A 205 -0.05 -7.96 -0.41
N CYS A 206 0.19 -9.15 0.14
CA CYS A 206 1.47 -9.52 0.72
C CYS A 206 2.17 -10.55 -0.16
N GLU A 207 3.48 -10.48 -0.23
CA GLU A 207 4.28 -11.56 -0.79
C GLU A 207 4.32 -12.73 0.20
N GLU A 208 3.98 -13.93 -0.27
CA GLU A 208 3.83 -15.12 0.58
C GLU A 208 5.12 -15.49 1.31
N ASN A 209 6.27 -15.34 0.65
CA ASN A 209 7.56 -15.73 1.22
C ASN A 209 8.09 -14.75 2.28
N THR A 210 7.77 -13.46 2.15
CA THR A 210 8.26 -12.41 3.07
C THR A 210 7.21 -11.98 4.07
N GLY A 211 5.92 -12.17 3.77
CA GLY A 211 4.81 -11.60 4.53
C GLY A 211 4.72 -10.07 4.45
N CYS A 212 5.57 -9.43 3.64
CA CYS A 212 5.60 -7.99 3.47
C CYS A 212 4.60 -7.52 2.43
N ASN A 213 4.04 -6.32 2.61
CA ASN A 213 3.19 -5.71 1.61
C ASN A 213 3.97 -5.44 0.32
N VAL A 214 3.36 -5.77 -0.81
CA VAL A 214 3.94 -5.50 -2.13
C VAL A 214 3.88 -4.00 -2.41
N SER A 215 5.00 -3.42 -2.86
CA SER A 215 5.07 -2.03 -3.30
C SER A 215 4.49 -1.89 -4.70
N ILE A 216 3.40 -1.14 -4.82
CA ILE A 216 2.66 -0.96 -6.07
C ILE A 216 3.05 0.37 -6.73
N GLU A 217 3.28 0.35 -8.04
CA GLU A 217 3.48 1.55 -8.86
C GLU A 217 2.17 1.95 -9.56
N ASN A 218 1.51 0.99 -10.23
CA ASN A 218 0.26 1.21 -10.95
C ASN A 218 -0.75 0.11 -10.63
N GLY A 219 -2.03 0.43 -10.83
CA GLY A 219 -3.11 -0.54 -10.68
C GLY A 219 -4.20 -0.33 -11.72
N TYR A 220 -4.72 -1.43 -12.25
CA TYR A 220 -5.75 -1.46 -13.27
C TYR A 220 -6.91 -2.34 -12.82
N LEU A 221 -8.12 -1.90 -13.14
CA LEU A 221 -9.33 -2.65 -12.90
C LEU A 221 -9.96 -3.08 -14.22
N TYR A 222 -10.40 -4.31 -14.27
CA TYR A 222 -11.01 -4.93 -15.43
C TYR A 222 -12.37 -5.52 -15.05
N THR A 223 -13.30 -5.54 -15.99
CA THR A 223 -14.52 -6.32 -15.82
C THR A 223 -14.18 -7.81 -15.76
N ALA A 224 -14.71 -8.51 -14.77
CA ALA A 224 -14.53 -9.94 -14.61
C ALA A 224 -15.85 -10.68 -14.84
N ARG A 225 -15.76 -11.91 -15.38
CA ARG A 225 -16.88 -12.85 -15.47
C ARG A 225 -16.49 -14.17 -14.84
N ILE A 226 -17.32 -14.66 -13.94
CA ILE A 226 -17.16 -15.99 -13.34
C ILE A 226 -17.81 -17.00 -14.28
N TRP A 227 -17.04 -17.92 -14.83
CA TRP A 227 -17.52 -18.94 -15.77
C TRP A 227 -17.93 -20.23 -15.07
N SER A 228 -17.30 -20.56 -13.96
CA SER A 228 -17.63 -21.72 -13.11
C SER A 228 -17.11 -21.50 -11.68
N ILE A 229 -17.71 -22.19 -10.75
CA ILE A 229 -17.29 -22.32 -9.36
C ILE A 229 -16.94 -23.78 -9.13
#